data_029c1b7ef8e53bdb2bae744fb4a80594
#
_entry.id   029c1b7ef8e53bdb2bae744fb4a80594
#
_cell.length_a   1.000
_cell.length_b   1.000
_cell.length_c   1.000
_cell.angle_alpha   90.00
_cell.angle_beta   90.00
_cell.angle_gamma   90.00
#
_symmetry.space_group_name_H-M   'P 1'
#
loop_
_entity.id
_entity.type
_entity.pdbx_description
1 polymer ?
#
loop_
_entity_poly.entity_id
_entity_poly.type
_entity_poly.pdbx_seq_one_letter_code
_entity_poly.pdbx_strand_id
1 'polypeptide(L)'
;MGRTRAKTSTPTACARCAGTTLVRRITTYPVRLTSPASLTGKEIHVHRVALHECQSCGHLMPTPAGQAKVERCVERGIQLFLGLLP
;
A
#
# COMPACT_ATOMS: atom_id res chain seq x y z
N MET A 1 -11.69 -23.92 4.21
CA MET A 1 -11.78 -23.50 3.95
C MET A 1 -11.93 -22.27 3.81
N GLY A 2 -12.39 -21.64 3.79
CA GLY A 2 -12.74 -20.31 3.69
C GLY A 2 -11.74 -19.29 3.75
N ARG A 3 -10.63 -19.57 3.92
CA ARG A 3 -9.67 -18.67 4.10
C ARG A 3 -9.58 -17.65 3.13
N THR A 4 -9.95 -17.82 2.04
CA THR A 4 -9.72 -16.81 1.05
C THR A 4 -10.51 -15.57 1.25
N ARG A 5 -11.55 -15.62 2.05
CA ARG A 5 -12.27 -14.50 2.21
C ARG A 5 -11.59 -13.47 2.93
N ALA A 6 -10.63 -13.72 3.73
CA ALA A 6 -9.98 -12.71 4.54
C ALA A 6 -9.39 -11.60 3.72
N LYS A 7 -8.93 -11.88 2.52
CA LYS A 7 -8.29 -10.85 1.75
C LYS A 7 -9.24 -9.85 1.15
N THR A 8 -10.51 -10.12 1.15
CA THR A 8 -11.47 -9.15 0.65
C THR A 8 -12.17 -8.42 1.78
N SER A 9 -11.84 -8.74 3.01
CA SER A 9 -12.51 -8.15 4.15
C SER A 9 -12.11 -6.71 4.37
N THR A 10 -13.08 -5.91 4.84
CA THR A 10 -12.80 -4.57 5.29
C THR A 10 -12.24 -4.67 6.71
N PRO A 11 -11.15 -4.00 7.01
CA PRO A 11 -10.61 -4.05 8.36
C PRO A 11 -11.60 -3.42 9.34
N THR A 12 -11.69 -3.99 10.53
CA THR A 12 -12.56 -3.46 11.57
C THR A 12 -11.80 -2.65 12.60
N ALA A 13 -10.48 -2.76 12.60
CA ALA A 13 -9.65 -2.02 13.52
C ALA A 13 -8.28 -1.77 12.88
N CYS A 14 -7.62 -0.73 13.34
CA CYS A 14 -6.28 -0.41 12.88
C CYS A 14 -5.29 -1.47 13.37
N ALA A 15 -4.45 -1.96 12.45
CA ALA A 15 -3.44 -2.94 12.79
C ALA A 15 -2.35 -2.36 13.69
N ARG A 16 -2.25 -1.04 13.75
CA ARG A 16 -1.19 -0.38 14.49
C ARG A 16 -1.60 0.05 15.89
N CYS A 17 -2.78 0.64 16.04
CA CYS A 17 -3.21 1.16 17.33
C CYS A 17 -4.52 0.58 17.83
N ALA A 18 -5.11 -0.34 17.07
CA ALA A 18 -6.39 -0.97 17.40
C ALA A 18 -7.57 0.00 17.43
N GLY A 19 -7.40 1.22 16.96
CA GLY A 19 -8.50 2.17 16.84
C GLY A 19 -9.54 1.66 15.86
N THR A 20 -10.80 1.98 16.08
CA THR A 20 -11.87 1.45 15.24
C THR A 20 -12.46 2.49 14.29
N THR A 21 -12.02 3.73 14.37
CA THR A 21 -12.50 4.77 13.46
C THR A 21 -11.66 4.80 12.19
N LEU A 22 -12.11 4.05 11.20
CA LEU A 22 -11.40 3.93 9.92
C LEU A 22 -12.22 4.60 8.84
N VAL A 23 -11.56 5.43 8.02
CA VAL A 23 -12.20 6.15 6.94
C VAL A 23 -11.63 5.68 5.62
N ARG A 24 -12.50 5.36 4.66
CA ARG A 24 -12.07 4.97 3.33
C ARG A 24 -11.65 6.20 2.55
N ARG A 25 -10.48 6.09 1.91
CA ARG A 25 -9.95 7.20 1.10
C ARG A 25 -9.32 6.68 -0.17
N ILE A 26 -9.22 7.55 -1.15
CA ILE A 26 -8.45 7.29 -2.36
C ILE A 26 -7.43 8.42 -2.41
N THR A 27 -6.16 8.10 -2.26
CA THR A 27 -5.12 9.12 -2.15
C THR A 27 -3.78 8.58 -2.64
N THR A 28 -2.78 9.44 -2.69
CA THR A 28 -1.43 9.04 -3.04
C THR A 28 -0.79 8.29 -1.88
N TYR A 29 -0.20 7.14 -2.17
CA TYR A 29 0.41 6.30 -1.16
C TYR A 29 1.91 6.21 -1.42
N PRO A 30 2.75 6.70 -0.51
CA PRO A 30 4.20 6.65 -0.71
C PRO A 30 4.77 5.31 -0.30
N VAL A 31 5.70 4.79 -1.10
CA VAL A 31 6.37 3.54 -0.82
C VAL A 31 7.86 3.78 -0.85
N ARG A 32 8.54 3.49 0.26
CA ARG A 32 9.99 3.61 0.31
C ARG A 32 10.61 2.28 -0.05
N LEU A 33 11.54 2.30 -1.00
CA LEU A 33 12.19 1.08 -1.45
C LEU A 33 13.29 0.68 -0.50
N THR A 34 13.36 -0.62 -0.21
CA THR A 34 14.43 -1.17 0.61
C THR A 34 15.25 -2.20 -0.16
N SER A 35 14.81 -2.55 -1.36
CA SER A 35 15.44 -3.56 -2.18
C SER A 35 15.16 -3.26 -3.64
N PRO A 36 16.09 -3.46 -4.55
CA PRO A 36 17.47 -3.87 -4.29
C PRO A 36 18.28 -2.78 -3.58
N ALA A 37 19.45 -3.12 -3.08
CA ALA A 37 20.25 -2.19 -2.31
C ALA A 37 20.55 -0.89 -3.04
N SER A 38 20.73 -0.95 -4.35
CA SER A 38 21.03 0.23 -5.14
C SER A 38 19.89 1.24 -5.17
N LEU A 39 18.68 0.82 -4.82
CA LEU A 39 17.51 1.69 -4.81
C LEU A 39 17.02 2.01 -3.40
N THR A 40 17.74 1.54 -2.39
CA THR A 40 17.34 1.77 -1.00
C THR A 40 17.24 3.27 -0.73
N GLY A 41 16.12 3.67 -0.14
CA GLY A 41 15.87 5.06 0.17
C GLY A 41 15.10 5.82 -0.91
N LYS A 42 14.97 5.27 -2.10
CA LYS A 42 14.15 5.89 -3.12
C LYS A 42 12.68 5.71 -2.78
N GLU A 43 11.86 6.66 -3.19
CA GLU A 43 10.45 6.64 -2.87
C GLU A 43 9.61 6.64 -4.14
N ILE A 44 8.57 5.83 -4.15
CA ILE A 44 7.63 5.78 -5.25
C ILE A 44 6.28 6.25 -4.71
N HIS A 45 5.66 7.21 -5.40
CA HIS A 45 4.34 7.70 -5.01
C HIS A 45 3.30 7.08 -5.93
N VAL A 46 2.46 6.22 -5.38
CA VAL A 46 1.41 5.55 -6.14
C VAL A 46 0.13 6.37 -6.00
N HIS A 47 -0.37 6.89 -7.10
CA HIS A 47 -1.56 7.75 -7.06
C HIS A 47 -2.85 6.95 -7.06
N ARG A 48 -3.88 7.50 -6.43
CA ARG A 48 -5.22 6.92 -6.42
C ARG A 48 -5.26 5.50 -5.87
N VAL A 49 -4.70 5.33 -4.69
CA VAL A 49 -4.74 4.05 -3.99
C VAL A 49 -5.93 4.06 -3.04
N ALA A 50 -6.80 3.06 -3.19
CA ALA A 50 -7.92 2.90 -2.27
C ALA A 50 -7.40 2.29 -0.97
N LEU A 51 -7.66 2.97 0.13
CA LEU A 51 -7.15 2.54 1.42
C LEU A 51 -8.08 2.98 2.55
N HIS A 52 -7.81 2.49 3.74
CA HIS A 52 -8.48 2.96 4.95
C HIS A 52 -7.45 3.72 5.78
N GLU A 53 -7.87 4.84 6.33
CA GLU A 53 -7.03 5.65 7.19
C GLU A 53 -7.57 5.60 8.60
N CYS A 54 -6.71 5.30 9.57
CA CYS A 54 -7.10 5.31 10.97
C CYS A 54 -7.13 6.76 11.47
N GLN A 55 -8.26 7.18 12.00
CA GLN A 55 -8.40 8.55 12.49
C GLN A 55 -7.68 8.76 13.80
N SER A 56 -7.30 7.68 14.47
CA SER A 56 -6.61 7.80 15.76
C SER A 56 -5.11 8.00 15.60
N CYS A 57 -4.47 7.28 14.68
CA CYS A 57 -3.01 7.36 14.52
C CYS A 57 -2.55 7.71 13.11
N GLY A 58 -3.46 7.82 12.15
CA GLY A 58 -3.10 8.17 10.78
C GLY A 58 -2.54 7.03 9.95
N HIS A 59 -2.54 5.81 10.47
CA HIS A 59 -2.00 4.67 9.73
C HIS A 59 -2.83 4.40 8.49
N LEU A 60 -2.17 4.14 7.37
CA LEU A 60 -2.82 3.87 6.10
C LEU A 60 -2.79 2.38 5.81
N MET A 61 -3.95 1.81 5.47
CA MET A 61 -4.09 0.39 5.21
C MET A 61 -4.72 0.19 3.83
N PRO A 62 -3.93 -0.09 2.80
CA PRO A 62 -4.51 -0.29 1.46
C PRO A 62 -5.52 -1.42 1.45
N THR A 63 -6.59 -1.25 0.65
CA THR A 63 -7.53 -2.32 0.40
C THR A 63 -6.85 -3.39 -0.45
N PRO A 64 -7.42 -4.60 -0.60
CA PRO A 64 -6.82 -5.60 -1.49
C PRO A 64 -6.58 -5.07 -2.90
N ALA A 65 -7.52 -4.31 -3.46
CA ALA A 65 -7.32 -3.70 -4.79
C ALA A 65 -6.23 -2.64 -4.76
N GLY A 66 -6.20 -1.84 -3.69
CA GLY A 66 -5.15 -0.82 -3.53
C GLY A 66 -3.78 -1.45 -3.37
N GLN A 67 -3.70 -2.53 -2.61
CA GLN A 67 -2.43 -3.23 -2.41
C GLN A 67 -1.93 -3.81 -3.72
N ALA A 68 -2.80 -4.40 -4.54
CA ALA A 68 -2.41 -4.94 -5.83
C ALA A 68 -1.88 -3.83 -6.74
N LYS A 69 -2.51 -2.67 -6.71
CA LYS A 69 -2.06 -1.53 -7.51
C LYS A 69 -0.68 -1.07 -7.05
N VAL A 70 -0.48 -0.97 -5.74
CA VAL A 70 0.79 -0.56 -5.17
C VAL A 70 1.89 -1.53 -5.61
N GLU A 71 1.64 -2.83 -5.53
CA GLU A 71 2.63 -3.83 -5.90
C GLU A 71 3.01 -3.73 -7.38
N ARG A 72 2.03 -3.54 -8.26
CA ARG A 72 2.32 -3.39 -9.68
C ARG A 72 3.12 -2.12 -9.97
N CYS A 73 2.77 -1.02 -9.33
CA CYS A 73 3.46 0.24 -9.54
C CYS A 73 4.88 0.21 -8.99
N VAL A 74 5.07 -0.44 -7.85
CA VAL A 74 6.41 -0.57 -7.26
C VAL A 74 7.29 -1.43 -8.15
N GLU A 75 6.78 -2.56 -8.63
CA GLU A 75 7.53 -3.42 -9.51
C GLU A 75 7.95 -2.69 -10.77
N ARG A 76 7.01 -1.95 -11.39
CA ARG A 76 7.33 -1.20 -12.59
C ARG A 76 8.33 -0.09 -12.30
N GLY A 77 8.20 0.58 -11.18
CA GLY A 77 9.12 1.63 -10.77
C GLY A 77 10.54 1.11 -10.59
N ILE A 78 10.67 -0.06 -9.97
CA ILE A 78 11.98 -0.69 -9.81
C ILE A 78 12.60 -0.98 -11.17
N GLN A 79 11.82 -1.53 -12.08
CA GLN A 79 12.31 -1.84 -13.42
C GLN A 79 12.76 -0.57 -14.16
N LEU A 80 12.03 0.53 -14.00
CA LEU A 80 12.41 1.79 -14.61
C LEU A 80 13.69 2.34 -14.00
N PHE A 81 13.83 2.29 -12.69
CA PHE A 81 15.04 2.76 -12.02
C PHE A 81 16.27 1.95 -12.44
N LEU A 82 16.08 0.65 -12.68
CA LEU A 82 17.19 -0.21 -13.08
C LEU A 82 17.45 -0.19 -14.60
N GLY A 83 16.63 0.55 -15.34
CA GLY A 83 16.81 0.64 -16.79
C GLY A 83 16.38 -0.59 -17.53
N LEU A 84 15.54 -1.43 -16.95
CA LEU A 84 15.08 -2.67 -17.59
C LEU A 84 13.91 -2.46 -18.54
N LEU A 85 13.25 -1.30 -18.45
CA LEU A 85 12.17 -0.95 -19.36
C LEU A 85 12.60 0.20 -20.24
N PRO A 86 12.12 0.24 -21.50
CA PRO A 86 12.45 1.32 -22.41
C PRO A 86 11.85 2.65 -21.96
#